data_b18d6191e979864ca6ce6e678157f244
#
_entry.id   b18d6191e979864ca6ce6e678157f244
#
_cell.length_a   1.000
_cell.length_b   1.000
_cell.length_c   1.000
_cell.angle_alpha   90.00
_cell.angle_beta   90.00
_cell.angle_gamma   90.00
#
_symmetry.space_group_name_H-M   'P 1'
#
loop_
_entity.id
_entity.type
_entity.pdbx_description
1 polymer ?
#
loop_
_entity_poly.entity_id
_entity_poly.type
_entity_poly.pdbx_seq_one_letter_code
_entity_poly.pdbx_strand_id
1 'polypeptide(L)'
;MTLASSDPSAGATWPGRVLVVAAVVASGLLIVGPALRRRYPAAWWLLLGYPASAFRVARTWRALMAGCGLAVSRRPALTVVSGLVGNGAPPPQPRVPRHGFIRPTAAGFELVARLLPGQLPDDFVKAAPAMAEDWQVHAVRVTSLRPGVVRIAALYADPLAAPRAPRTRGPGRLLRVVVGTLETGASWVIDLRRIPHWLIVGATRSGKSTLIHALVAGLAPQRVALVGIDCKGGMELSLYGPRLSALATDRAQAVRLLSALVNLTLDRMTVCRTAGVRNIWGLAEKERPVPVVVIVDEIAELFLVAGRHEKDEAHAAGTALIRLAQLGAALGVFLVVAGQRVGSDLGPGVTALRAQLGGRVCHRVADPGTAEMTLGDLNPDALKAAQAITPEQAGTAVLASGDGWERGRSHLVTETDAEAVATAHAHLTPALPELSAALV
;
A
#
# COMPACT_ATOMS: atom_id res chain seq x y z
N MET A 1 21.65 -43.44 -73.97
CA MET A 1 22.38 -43.08 -72.72
C MET A 1 21.89 -41.69 -72.32
N THR A 2 20.79 -41.69 -71.63
CA THR A 2 20.04 -40.45 -71.20
C THR A 2 20.37 -40.19 -69.78
N LEU A 3 21.04 -39.07 -69.50
CA LEU A 3 21.31 -38.55 -68.16
C LEU A 3 20.04 -37.92 -67.60
N ALA A 4 19.52 -38.50 -66.53
CA ALA A 4 18.44 -37.93 -65.75
C ALA A 4 19.00 -36.80 -64.91
N SER A 5 18.55 -35.58 -65.17
CA SER A 5 18.78 -34.40 -64.31
C SER A 5 17.92 -34.51 -63.05
N SER A 6 18.57 -34.71 -61.91
CA SER A 6 17.92 -34.60 -60.59
C SER A 6 17.64 -33.14 -60.28
N ASP A 7 16.38 -32.77 -60.18
CA ASP A 7 15.88 -31.48 -59.80
C ASP A 7 16.05 -31.29 -58.27
N PRO A 8 16.77 -30.27 -57.75
CA PRO A 8 17.01 -30.10 -56.33
C PRO A 8 15.94 -29.24 -55.62
N SER A 9 14.71 -29.21 -56.14
CA SER A 9 13.62 -28.41 -55.57
C SER A 9 12.61 -29.21 -54.71
N ALA A 10 13.06 -30.20 -53.95
CA ALA A 10 12.25 -30.81 -52.90
C ALA A 10 12.12 -29.82 -51.76
N GLY A 11 11.29 -28.80 -51.94
CA GLY A 11 10.98 -27.81 -50.93
C GLY A 11 10.41 -28.45 -49.67
N ALA A 12 10.99 -28.09 -48.51
CA ALA A 12 10.49 -28.47 -47.21
C ALA A 12 8.97 -28.32 -47.16
N THR A 13 8.27 -29.39 -46.78
CA THR A 13 6.81 -29.42 -46.64
C THR A 13 6.34 -28.30 -45.73
N TRP A 14 5.18 -27.73 -46.00
CA TRP A 14 4.61 -26.61 -45.26
C TRP A 14 4.73 -26.73 -43.70
N PRO A 15 4.54 -27.89 -43.05
CA PRO A 15 4.84 -28.12 -41.65
C PRO A 15 6.30 -27.90 -41.27
N GLY A 16 7.25 -28.25 -42.12
CA GLY A 16 8.69 -28.06 -41.85
C GLY A 16 9.10 -26.59 -41.85
N ARG A 17 8.54 -25.79 -42.76
CA ARG A 17 8.78 -24.33 -42.77
C ARG A 17 8.21 -23.65 -41.53
N VAL A 18 7.02 -24.04 -41.05
CA VAL A 18 6.40 -23.54 -39.81
C VAL A 18 7.27 -23.89 -38.60
N LEU A 19 7.80 -25.11 -38.53
CA LEU A 19 8.69 -25.53 -37.42
C LEU A 19 10.01 -24.76 -37.41
N VAL A 20 10.61 -24.51 -38.58
CA VAL A 20 11.85 -23.70 -38.69
C VAL A 20 11.60 -22.26 -38.28
N VAL A 21 10.52 -21.63 -38.73
CA VAL A 21 10.15 -20.27 -38.34
C VAL A 21 9.87 -20.22 -36.82
N ALA A 22 9.14 -21.17 -36.26
CA ALA A 22 8.88 -21.26 -34.83
C ALA A 22 10.19 -21.43 -34.04
N ALA A 23 11.12 -22.23 -34.49
CA ALA A 23 12.44 -22.45 -33.87
C ALA A 23 13.30 -21.16 -33.90
N VAL A 24 13.34 -20.47 -35.04
CA VAL A 24 14.08 -19.20 -35.19
C VAL A 24 13.48 -18.12 -34.28
N VAL A 25 12.15 -18.00 -34.25
CA VAL A 25 11.46 -17.06 -33.35
C VAL A 25 11.73 -17.42 -31.90
N ALA A 26 11.65 -18.70 -31.51
CA ALA A 26 11.92 -19.14 -30.13
C ALA A 26 13.39 -18.86 -29.75
N SER A 27 14.35 -19.12 -30.64
CA SER A 27 15.77 -18.83 -30.39
C SER A 27 16.03 -17.33 -30.29
N GLY A 28 15.44 -16.52 -31.15
CA GLY A 28 15.49 -15.06 -31.05
C GLY A 28 14.91 -14.53 -29.73
N LEU A 29 13.80 -15.09 -29.27
CA LEU A 29 13.17 -14.74 -28.00
C LEU A 29 14.01 -15.16 -26.80
N LEU A 30 14.72 -16.28 -26.85
CA LEU A 30 15.66 -16.72 -25.80
C LEU A 30 16.85 -15.78 -25.67
N ILE A 31 17.37 -15.25 -26.77
CA ILE A 31 18.54 -14.35 -26.80
C ILE A 31 18.13 -12.92 -26.41
N VAL A 32 17.06 -12.41 -27.00
CA VAL A 32 16.60 -11.02 -26.81
C VAL A 32 15.75 -10.87 -25.53
N GLY A 33 15.09 -11.94 -25.09
CA GLY A 33 14.18 -11.93 -23.95
C GLY A 33 14.79 -11.39 -22.65
N PRO A 34 15.98 -11.82 -22.21
CA PRO A 34 16.63 -11.29 -21.02
C PRO A 34 16.99 -9.80 -21.10
N ALA A 35 17.44 -9.34 -22.26
CA ALA A 35 17.75 -7.93 -22.52
C ALA A 35 16.47 -7.09 -22.54
N LEU A 36 15.41 -7.57 -23.19
CA LEU A 36 14.10 -6.93 -23.23
C LEU A 36 13.47 -6.86 -21.82
N ARG A 37 13.60 -7.91 -21.02
CA ARG A 37 13.14 -7.96 -19.64
C ARG A 37 13.83 -6.91 -18.76
N ARG A 38 15.13 -6.69 -18.95
CA ARG A 38 15.91 -5.69 -18.19
C ARG A 38 15.60 -4.26 -18.64
N ARG A 39 15.51 -4.03 -19.95
CA ARG A 39 15.37 -2.66 -20.50
C ARG A 39 13.93 -2.19 -20.57
N TYR A 40 12.98 -3.11 -20.86
CA TYR A 40 11.56 -2.81 -21.07
C TYR A 40 10.68 -3.89 -20.41
N PRO A 41 10.65 -3.97 -19.07
CA PRO A 41 9.98 -5.04 -18.34
C PRO A 41 8.47 -5.14 -18.63
N ALA A 42 7.80 -4.01 -18.84
CA ALA A 42 6.37 -4.00 -19.18
C ALA A 42 6.09 -4.56 -20.59
N ALA A 43 6.91 -4.20 -21.58
CA ALA A 43 6.78 -4.72 -22.93
C ALA A 43 7.08 -6.24 -22.96
N TRP A 44 8.17 -6.66 -22.29
CA TRP A 44 8.49 -8.08 -22.15
C TRP A 44 7.33 -8.85 -21.52
N TRP A 45 6.74 -8.30 -20.46
CA TRP A 45 5.62 -8.92 -19.79
C TRP A 45 4.42 -9.10 -20.71
N LEU A 46 3.98 -8.06 -21.40
CA LEU A 46 2.82 -8.12 -22.29
C LEU A 46 3.03 -9.02 -23.50
N LEU A 47 4.23 -9.03 -24.08
CA LEU A 47 4.51 -9.76 -25.32
C LEU A 47 4.86 -11.23 -25.10
N LEU A 48 5.52 -11.56 -23.98
CA LEU A 48 6.07 -12.90 -23.73
C LEU A 48 5.59 -13.49 -22.41
N GLY A 49 5.74 -12.75 -21.32
CA GLY A 49 5.44 -13.26 -19.96
C GLY A 49 3.97 -13.59 -19.76
N TYR A 50 3.09 -12.68 -20.14
CA TYR A 50 1.64 -12.86 -19.97
C TYR A 50 1.07 -13.99 -20.85
N PRO A 51 1.34 -14.07 -22.17
CA PRO A 51 0.83 -15.18 -22.99
C PRO A 51 1.31 -16.54 -22.50
N ALA A 52 2.59 -16.66 -22.11
CA ALA A 52 3.14 -17.89 -21.55
C ALA A 52 2.45 -18.29 -20.23
N SER A 53 2.22 -17.31 -19.34
CA SER A 53 1.52 -17.53 -18.07
C SER A 53 0.05 -17.90 -18.29
N ALA A 54 -0.65 -17.21 -19.19
CA ALA A 54 -2.05 -17.51 -19.53
C ALA A 54 -2.21 -18.91 -20.12
N PHE A 55 -1.30 -19.31 -21.00
CA PHE A 55 -1.27 -20.66 -21.55
C PHE A 55 -1.03 -21.72 -20.46
N ARG A 56 -0.09 -21.47 -19.55
CA ARG A 56 0.20 -22.38 -18.43
C ARG A 56 -1.04 -22.54 -17.54
N VAL A 57 -1.66 -21.43 -17.12
CA VAL A 57 -2.90 -21.46 -16.31
C VAL A 57 -3.98 -22.28 -17.02
N ALA A 58 -4.23 -22.02 -18.29
CA ALA A 58 -5.28 -22.72 -19.03
C ALA A 58 -5.00 -24.24 -19.13
N ARG A 59 -3.74 -24.62 -19.28
CA ARG A 59 -3.31 -26.03 -19.37
C ARG A 59 -3.39 -26.75 -18.04
N THR A 60 -2.95 -26.11 -16.93
CA THR A 60 -2.80 -26.77 -15.63
C THR A 60 -4.03 -26.61 -14.74
N TRP A 61 -4.94 -25.69 -15.04
CA TRP A 61 -6.09 -25.34 -14.19
C TRP A 61 -6.83 -26.54 -13.62
N ARG A 62 -7.20 -27.50 -14.48
CA ARG A 62 -8.00 -28.67 -14.04
C ARG A 62 -7.23 -29.57 -13.08
N ALA A 63 -5.99 -29.88 -13.42
CA ALA A 63 -5.12 -30.74 -12.59
C ALA A 63 -4.81 -30.06 -11.25
N LEU A 64 -4.50 -28.77 -11.27
CA LEU A 64 -4.21 -27.97 -10.08
C LEU A 64 -5.43 -27.88 -9.15
N MET A 65 -6.62 -27.56 -9.68
CA MET A 65 -7.84 -27.49 -8.87
C MET A 65 -8.17 -28.87 -8.25
N ALA A 66 -7.95 -29.97 -8.96
CA ALA A 66 -8.13 -31.30 -8.41
C ALA A 66 -7.07 -31.62 -7.32
N GLY A 67 -5.80 -31.31 -7.56
CA GLY A 67 -4.69 -31.52 -6.63
C GLY A 67 -4.83 -30.71 -5.32
N CYS A 68 -5.39 -29.50 -5.41
CA CYS A 68 -5.68 -28.65 -4.24
C CYS A 68 -6.99 -29.02 -3.51
N GLY A 69 -7.69 -30.12 -3.88
CA GLY A 69 -8.95 -30.50 -3.27
C GLY A 69 -10.14 -29.59 -3.63
N LEU A 70 -9.98 -28.74 -4.66
CA LEU A 70 -11.04 -27.83 -5.13
C LEU A 70 -11.96 -28.48 -6.18
N ALA A 71 -11.82 -29.76 -6.45
CA ALA A 71 -12.74 -30.53 -7.29
C ALA A 71 -13.86 -31.13 -6.43
N VAL A 72 -15.10 -30.97 -6.87
CA VAL A 72 -16.28 -31.56 -6.20
C VAL A 72 -16.80 -32.72 -7.03
N SER A 73 -16.77 -33.93 -6.46
CA SER A 73 -17.36 -35.10 -7.07
C SER A 73 -18.88 -35.12 -6.82
N ARG A 74 -19.66 -34.88 -7.85
CA ARG A 74 -21.12 -34.97 -7.77
C ARG A 74 -21.57 -36.23 -8.46
N ARG A 75 -22.25 -37.11 -7.74
CA ARG A 75 -23.03 -38.21 -8.37
C ARG A 75 -24.20 -37.56 -9.11
N PRO A 76 -24.40 -37.81 -10.42
CA PRO A 76 -25.61 -37.35 -11.11
C PRO A 76 -26.85 -37.90 -10.42
N ALA A 77 -27.89 -37.09 -10.26
CA ALA A 77 -29.13 -37.52 -9.64
C ALA A 77 -29.79 -38.74 -10.34
N LEU A 78 -29.53 -38.92 -11.64
CA LEU A 78 -29.96 -40.09 -12.43
C LEU A 78 -29.28 -41.43 -12.07
N THR A 79 -28.10 -41.39 -11.37
CA THR A 79 -27.43 -42.64 -10.95
C THR A 79 -28.10 -43.33 -9.77
N VAL A 80 -28.99 -42.67 -9.05
CA VAL A 80 -29.79 -43.31 -7.99
C VAL A 80 -30.83 -44.26 -8.61
N VAL A 81 -31.34 -43.93 -9.79
CA VAL A 81 -32.31 -44.76 -10.53
C VAL A 81 -31.60 -45.88 -11.31
N SER A 82 -30.43 -45.67 -11.86
CA SER A 82 -29.66 -46.70 -12.60
C SER A 82 -29.00 -47.75 -11.67
N GLY A 83 -28.77 -47.42 -10.39
CA GLY A 83 -28.32 -48.36 -9.38
C GLY A 83 -29.33 -49.47 -9.07
N LEU A 84 -30.58 -49.27 -9.43
CA LEU A 84 -31.67 -50.27 -9.31
C LEU A 84 -31.74 -51.22 -10.52
N VAL A 85 -31.02 -50.92 -11.63
CA VAL A 85 -31.11 -51.71 -12.90
C VAL A 85 -29.81 -52.45 -13.20
N GLY A 86 -28.90 -52.65 -12.25
CA GLY A 86 -27.78 -53.63 -12.37
C GLY A 86 -26.63 -53.27 -13.31
N ASN A 87 -26.65 -52.14 -14.02
CA ASN A 87 -25.50 -51.64 -14.82
C ASN A 87 -24.68 -50.69 -13.96
N GLY A 88 -23.42 -51.03 -13.70
CA GLY A 88 -22.50 -50.25 -12.87
C GLY A 88 -22.54 -48.76 -13.20
N ALA A 89 -22.85 -47.92 -12.22
CA ALA A 89 -22.89 -46.46 -12.37
C ALA A 89 -21.50 -45.94 -12.83
N PRO A 90 -21.44 -45.12 -13.84
CA PRO A 90 -20.16 -44.53 -14.26
C PRO A 90 -19.51 -43.80 -13.08
N PRO A 91 -18.20 -43.87 -12.93
CA PRO A 91 -17.50 -43.22 -11.82
C PRO A 91 -17.81 -41.70 -11.79
N PRO A 92 -17.99 -41.12 -10.61
CA PRO A 92 -18.34 -39.72 -10.45
C PRO A 92 -17.26 -38.86 -11.09
N GLN A 93 -17.60 -38.05 -12.08
CA GLN A 93 -16.64 -37.13 -12.71
C GLN A 93 -16.41 -35.94 -11.83
N PRO A 94 -15.14 -35.63 -11.46
CA PRO A 94 -14.84 -34.46 -10.66
C PRO A 94 -15.13 -33.20 -11.46
N ARG A 95 -15.96 -32.32 -10.93
CA ARG A 95 -16.18 -30.97 -11.47
C ARG A 95 -15.18 -30.02 -10.80
N VAL A 96 -14.49 -29.24 -11.63
CA VAL A 96 -13.60 -28.19 -11.17
C VAL A 96 -14.25 -26.83 -11.33
N PRO A 97 -13.89 -25.83 -10.50
CA PRO A 97 -14.33 -24.47 -10.64
C PRO A 97 -14.01 -23.93 -12.04
N ARG A 98 -14.90 -23.16 -12.62
CA ARG A 98 -14.68 -22.52 -13.92
C ARG A 98 -14.06 -21.15 -13.70
N HIS A 99 -12.97 -20.87 -14.42
CA HIS A 99 -12.40 -19.52 -14.47
C HIS A 99 -12.91 -18.75 -15.68
N GLY A 100 -12.96 -17.42 -15.54
CA GLY A 100 -13.24 -16.50 -16.62
C GLY A 100 -11.98 -16.18 -17.44
N PHE A 101 -12.03 -15.08 -18.17
CA PHE A 101 -10.90 -14.60 -18.98
C PHE A 101 -9.73 -14.21 -18.08
N ILE A 102 -8.52 -14.58 -18.48
CA ILE A 102 -7.28 -14.18 -17.81
C ILE A 102 -6.93 -12.79 -18.35
N ARG A 103 -6.82 -11.80 -17.48
CA ARG A 103 -6.56 -10.40 -17.85
C ARG A 103 -5.16 -10.00 -17.42
N PRO A 104 -4.35 -9.37 -18.30
CA PRO A 104 -3.06 -8.85 -17.90
C PRO A 104 -3.23 -7.65 -16.97
N THR A 105 -2.34 -7.52 -15.99
CA THR A 105 -2.19 -6.36 -15.13
C THR A 105 -0.76 -5.84 -15.19
N ALA A 106 -0.51 -4.65 -14.66
CA ALA A 106 0.84 -4.08 -14.62
C ALA A 106 1.84 -4.93 -13.79
N ALA A 107 1.34 -5.72 -12.84
CA ALA A 107 2.14 -6.53 -11.93
C ALA A 107 2.03 -8.05 -12.20
N GLY A 108 1.18 -8.47 -13.14
CA GLY A 108 0.94 -9.87 -13.39
C GLY A 108 -0.33 -10.11 -14.22
N PHE A 109 -1.19 -10.99 -13.77
CA PHE A 109 -2.49 -11.23 -14.38
C PHE A 109 -3.55 -11.48 -13.31
N GLU A 110 -4.81 -11.30 -13.69
CA GLU A 110 -5.95 -11.63 -12.85
C GLU A 110 -6.96 -12.50 -13.59
N LEU A 111 -7.67 -13.31 -12.85
CA LEU A 111 -8.82 -14.06 -13.34
C LEU A 111 -9.89 -14.16 -12.25
N VAL A 112 -11.12 -14.42 -12.68
CA VAL A 112 -12.26 -14.60 -11.79
C VAL A 112 -12.69 -16.07 -11.85
N ALA A 113 -12.84 -16.71 -10.68
CA ALA A 113 -13.32 -18.07 -10.60
C ALA A 113 -14.69 -18.11 -9.88
N ARG A 114 -15.57 -19.03 -10.35
CA ARG A 114 -16.85 -19.30 -9.69
C ARG A 114 -16.70 -20.51 -8.79
N LEU A 115 -17.07 -20.33 -7.53
CA LEU A 115 -17.08 -21.38 -6.53
C LEU A 115 -18.12 -22.43 -6.87
N LEU A 116 -17.81 -23.69 -6.58
CA LEU A 116 -18.77 -24.78 -6.64
C LEU A 116 -19.55 -24.84 -5.30
N PRO A 117 -20.75 -25.44 -5.30
CA PRO A 117 -21.51 -25.64 -4.05
C PRO A 117 -20.68 -26.37 -2.99
N GLY A 118 -20.63 -25.79 -1.78
CA GLY A 118 -19.86 -26.29 -0.64
C GLY A 118 -18.44 -25.75 -0.54
N GLN A 119 -17.98 -24.93 -1.49
CA GLN A 119 -16.67 -24.26 -1.41
C GLN A 119 -16.78 -22.89 -0.78
N LEU A 120 -15.73 -22.53 -0.02
CA LEU A 120 -15.55 -21.22 0.57
C LEU A 120 -14.40 -20.47 -0.11
N PRO A 121 -14.38 -19.13 -0.07
CA PRO A 121 -13.22 -18.34 -0.54
C PRO A 121 -11.91 -18.75 0.12
N ASP A 122 -11.95 -19.14 1.40
CA ASP A 122 -10.78 -19.56 2.18
C ASP A 122 -10.12 -20.84 1.63
N ASP A 123 -10.89 -21.73 0.97
CA ASP A 123 -10.32 -22.91 0.32
C ASP A 123 -9.37 -22.50 -0.81
N PHE A 124 -9.72 -21.45 -1.55
CA PHE A 124 -8.87 -20.87 -2.59
C PHE A 124 -7.68 -20.09 -2.02
N VAL A 125 -7.85 -19.42 -0.88
CA VAL A 125 -6.74 -18.76 -0.17
C VAL A 125 -5.70 -19.78 0.26
N LYS A 126 -6.13 -20.94 0.81
CA LYS A 126 -5.24 -22.05 1.18
C LYS A 126 -4.50 -22.66 -0.02
N ALA A 127 -5.15 -22.68 -1.19
CA ALA A 127 -4.55 -23.18 -2.42
C ALA A 127 -3.63 -22.18 -3.13
N ALA A 128 -3.62 -20.90 -2.72
CA ALA A 128 -2.85 -19.85 -3.39
C ALA A 128 -1.33 -20.13 -3.48
N PRO A 129 -0.65 -20.70 -2.45
CA PRO A 129 0.75 -21.06 -2.57
C PRO A 129 1.00 -22.12 -3.66
N ALA A 130 0.19 -23.15 -3.73
CA ALA A 130 0.30 -24.20 -4.78
C ALA A 130 0.05 -23.61 -6.19
N MET A 131 -0.89 -22.67 -6.32
CA MET A 131 -1.11 -21.95 -7.56
C MET A 131 0.11 -21.13 -7.97
N ALA A 132 0.81 -20.49 -6.99
CA ALA A 132 2.00 -19.69 -7.27
C ALA A 132 3.14 -20.55 -7.82
N GLU A 133 3.37 -21.71 -7.22
CA GLU A 133 4.40 -22.67 -7.65
C GLU A 133 4.08 -23.24 -9.05
N ASP A 134 2.85 -23.72 -9.27
CA ASP A 134 2.46 -24.32 -10.55
C ASP A 134 2.52 -23.31 -11.70
N TRP A 135 2.08 -22.08 -11.46
CA TRP A 135 2.09 -21.03 -12.47
C TRP A 135 3.44 -20.33 -12.60
N GLN A 136 4.41 -20.64 -11.70
CA GLN A 136 5.75 -20.04 -11.65
C GLN A 136 5.66 -18.51 -11.55
N VAL A 137 4.82 -18.02 -10.64
CA VAL A 137 4.67 -16.61 -10.32
C VAL A 137 5.15 -16.35 -8.89
N HIS A 138 5.49 -15.11 -8.59
CA HIS A 138 5.99 -14.73 -7.27
C HIS A 138 4.96 -14.98 -6.17
N ALA A 139 3.70 -14.64 -6.42
CA ALA A 139 2.62 -14.83 -5.44
C ALA A 139 1.26 -14.88 -6.13
N VAL A 140 0.32 -15.57 -5.48
CA VAL A 140 -1.09 -15.58 -5.87
C VAL A 140 -1.92 -15.07 -4.69
N ARG A 141 -2.85 -14.17 -4.97
CA ARG A 141 -3.79 -13.62 -3.99
C ARG A 141 -5.21 -13.93 -4.40
N VAL A 142 -6.00 -14.32 -3.43
CA VAL A 142 -7.42 -14.60 -3.62
C VAL A 142 -8.23 -13.60 -2.79
N THR A 143 -9.18 -12.94 -3.42
CA THR A 143 -10.13 -12.03 -2.77
C THR A 143 -11.55 -12.38 -3.15
N SER A 144 -12.47 -12.35 -2.19
CA SER A 144 -13.89 -12.50 -2.48
C SER A 144 -14.43 -11.22 -3.14
N LEU A 145 -15.04 -11.35 -4.32
CA LEU A 145 -15.69 -10.22 -5.00
C LEU A 145 -17.15 -10.07 -4.60
N ARG A 146 -17.83 -11.19 -4.47
CA ARG A 146 -19.23 -11.33 -4.10
C ARG A 146 -19.49 -12.80 -3.76
N PRO A 147 -20.61 -13.13 -3.10
CA PRO A 147 -20.95 -14.53 -2.81
C PRO A 147 -20.82 -15.44 -4.03
N GLY A 148 -20.08 -16.54 -3.88
CA GLY A 148 -19.84 -17.53 -4.92
C GLY A 148 -18.81 -17.14 -6.00
N VAL A 149 -18.08 -16.01 -5.85
CA VAL A 149 -17.12 -15.54 -6.86
C VAL A 149 -15.85 -15.01 -6.20
N VAL A 150 -14.71 -15.56 -6.59
CA VAL A 150 -13.38 -15.09 -6.14
C VAL A 150 -12.59 -14.49 -7.31
N ARG A 151 -11.81 -13.46 -7.01
CA ARG A 151 -10.76 -12.94 -7.88
C ARG A 151 -9.45 -13.57 -7.44
N ILE A 152 -8.70 -14.06 -8.42
CA ILE A 152 -7.36 -14.63 -8.25
C ILE A 152 -6.42 -13.72 -9.01
N ALA A 153 -5.52 -13.05 -8.29
CA ALA A 153 -4.49 -12.18 -8.85
C ALA A 153 -3.13 -12.85 -8.68
N ALA A 154 -2.42 -13.05 -9.78
CA ALA A 154 -1.08 -13.63 -9.82
C ALA A 154 -0.05 -12.54 -10.14
N LEU A 155 0.99 -12.45 -9.33
CA LEU A 155 2.06 -11.46 -9.45
C LEU A 155 3.31 -12.13 -10.04
N TYR A 156 3.83 -11.63 -11.16
CA TYR A 156 5.01 -12.22 -11.81
C TYR A 156 6.32 -11.89 -11.11
N ALA A 157 6.35 -10.83 -10.32
CA ALA A 157 7.51 -10.40 -9.54
C ALA A 157 7.04 -9.74 -8.24
N ASP A 158 7.90 -9.68 -7.24
CA ASP A 158 7.62 -8.96 -6.00
C ASP A 158 7.53 -7.45 -6.28
N PRO A 159 6.34 -6.81 -6.12
CA PRO A 159 6.21 -5.38 -6.29
C PRO A 159 7.00 -4.56 -5.27
N LEU A 160 7.39 -5.19 -4.15
CA LEU A 160 8.12 -4.59 -3.05
C LEU A 160 9.64 -4.86 -3.08
N ALA A 161 10.15 -5.60 -4.07
CA ALA A 161 11.57 -5.98 -4.14
C ALA A 161 12.53 -4.80 -4.16
N ALA A 162 12.15 -3.69 -4.80
CA ALA A 162 12.96 -2.48 -4.87
C ALA A 162 12.13 -1.22 -4.61
N PRO A 163 12.73 -0.20 -3.97
CA PRO A 163 12.10 1.10 -3.85
C PRO A 163 11.90 1.72 -5.24
N ARG A 164 10.81 2.45 -5.41
CA ARG A 164 10.48 3.14 -6.65
C ARG A 164 10.46 4.65 -6.40
N ALA A 165 10.91 5.41 -7.38
CA ALA A 165 10.73 6.86 -7.36
C ALA A 165 9.24 7.24 -7.46
N PRO A 166 8.81 8.36 -6.85
CA PRO A 166 7.47 8.88 -7.03
C PRO A 166 7.18 9.11 -8.52
N ARG A 167 6.02 8.67 -8.98
CA ARG A 167 5.56 9.06 -10.31
C ARG A 167 4.95 10.44 -10.20
N THR A 168 5.57 11.43 -10.82
CA THR A 168 5.02 12.78 -10.96
C THR A 168 3.74 12.71 -11.79
N ARG A 169 2.61 12.63 -11.13
CA ARG A 169 1.31 12.97 -11.71
C ARG A 169 0.95 14.35 -11.20
N GLY A 170 0.34 15.20 -12.06
CA GLY A 170 -0.08 16.53 -11.67
C GLY A 170 -0.92 16.56 -10.37
N PRO A 171 -1.34 17.77 -9.91
CA PRO A 171 -1.96 17.93 -8.60
C PRO A 171 -3.10 16.93 -8.43
N GLY A 172 -2.90 16.02 -7.48
CA GLY A 172 -3.87 15.00 -7.12
C GLY A 172 -5.06 15.61 -6.38
N ARG A 173 -6.01 14.75 -6.02
CA ARG A 173 -7.12 15.14 -5.15
C ARG A 173 -6.56 15.67 -3.83
N LEU A 174 -7.11 16.80 -3.33
CA LEU A 174 -6.70 17.45 -2.09
C LEU A 174 -6.63 16.44 -0.91
N LEU A 175 -5.51 16.47 -0.17
CA LEU A 175 -5.21 15.61 0.98
C LEU A 175 -5.06 14.11 0.66
N ARG A 176 -4.90 13.77 -0.62
CA ARG A 176 -4.68 12.42 -1.08
C ARG A 176 -3.33 12.30 -1.78
N VAL A 177 -2.50 11.39 -1.31
CA VAL A 177 -1.11 11.21 -1.78
C VAL A 177 -0.84 9.74 -2.08
N VAL A 178 -0.17 9.48 -3.21
CA VAL A 178 0.42 8.17 -3.50
C VAL A 178 1.82 8.16 -2.89
N VAL A 179 1.99 7.42 -1.81
CA VAL A 179 3.24 7.37 -1.04
C VAL A 179 4.10 6.15 -1.35
N GLY A 180 3.58 5.17 -2.09
CA GLY A 180 4.31 3.94 -2.34
C GLY A 180 3.56 2.97 -3.24
N THR A 181 3.98 1.71 -3.17
CA THR A 181 3.39 0.58 -3.88
C THR A 181 2.99 -0.49 -2.87
N LEU A 182 1.79 -1.04 -3.01
CA LEU A 182 1.32 -2.19 -2.23
C LEU A 182 1.86 -3.50 -2.79
N GLU A 183 1.87 -4.54 -1.98
CA GLU A 183 2.27 -5.90 -2.40
C GLU A 183 1.38 -6.47 -3.51
N THR A 184 0.17 -5.93 -3.70
CA THR A 184 -0.70 -6.23 -4.85
C THR A 184 -0.24 -5.58 -6.16
N GLY A 185 0.80 -4.73 -6.12
CA GLY A 185 1.21 -3.89 -7.24
C GLY A 185 0.37 -2.61 -7.41
N ALA A 186 -0.67 -2.43 -6.61
CA ALA A 186 -1.48 -1.21 -6.58
C ALA A 186 -0.70 -0.05 -5.92
N SER A 187 -1.19 1.18 -6.12
CA SER A 187 -0.63 2.35 -5.44
C SER A 187 -0.99 2.34 -3.96
N TRP A 188 0.02 2.53 -3.10
CA TRP A 188 -0.21 2.83 -1.69
C TRP A 188 -0.61 4.30 -1.55
N VAL A 189 -1.83 4.52 -1.10
CA VAL A 189 -2.43 5.85 -0.99
C VAL A 189 -2.71 6.18 0.46
N ILE A 190 -2.25 7.34 0.91
CA ILE A 190 -2.72 8.00 2.13
C ILE A 190 -3.76 9.04 1.73
N ASP A 191 -4.99 8.88 2.21
CA ASP A 191 -6.08 9.83 2.01
C ASP A 191 -6.52 10.35 3.38
N LEU A 192 -6.06 11.56 3.73
CA LEU A 192 -6.30 12.19 5.03
C LEU A 192 -7.76 12.60 5.22
N ARG A 193 -8.54 12.70 4.16
CA ARG A 193 -9.99 12.93 4.29
C ARG A 193 -10.75 11.67 4.68
N ARG A 194 -10.23 10.49 4.31
CA ARG A 194 -10.82 9.21 4.69
C ARG A 194 -10.35 8.76 6.07
N ILE A 195 -9.04 8.86 6.32
CA ILE A 195 -8.42 8.52 7.61
C ILE A 195 -7.60 9.75 8.03
N PRO A 196 -8.12 10.56 8.96
CA PRO A 196 -7.57 11.88 9.25
C PRO A 196 -6.25 11.86 10.01
N HIS A 197 -6.03 10.82 10.84
CA HIS A 197 -4.88 10.78 11.72
C HIS A 197 -4.14 9.46 11.57
N TRP A 198 -2.83 9.55 11.40
CA TRP A 198 -1.95 8.42 11.13
C TRP A 198 -0.86 8.29 12.17
N LEU A 199 -0.58 7.05 12.56
CA LEU A 199 0.57 6.64 13.33
C LEU A 199 1.54 5.88 12.44
N ILE A 200 2.80 6.31 12.40
CA ILE A 200 3.88 5.70 11.63
C ILE A 200 4.98 5.28 12.59
N VAL A 201 5.18 3.97 12.72
CA VAL A 201 6.16 3.40 13.66
C VAL A 201 7.23 2.64 12.91
N GLY A 202 8.47 2.79 13.36
CA GLY A 202 9.59 2.05 12.79
C GLY A 202 10.92 2.37 13.45
N ALA A 203 11.79 1.38 13.55
CA ALA A 203 13.15 1.54 14.06
C ALA A 203 14.00 2.41 13.12
N THR A 204 15.15 2.83 13.59
CA THR A 204 16.14 3.54 12.78
C THR A 204 16.46 2.75 11.50
N ARG A 205 16.53 3.45 10.38
CA ARG A 205 16.77 2.87 9.03
C ARG A 205 15.70 1.88 8.56
N SER A 206 14.51 1.90 9.15
CA SER A 206 13.39 1.06 8.68
C SER A 206 12.64 1.63 7.47
N GLY A 207 12.79 2.92 7.18
CA GLY A 207 12.09 3.64 6.12
C GLY A 207 10.99 4.58 6.60
N LYS A 208 10.90 4.84 7.93
CA LYS A 208 9.97 5.80 8.52
C LYS A 208 10.09 7.18 7.87
N SER A 209 11.30 7.77 7.87
CA SER A 209 11.57 9.07 7.24
C SER A 209 11.26 9.05 5.74
N THR A 210 11.60 7.96 5.03
CA THR A 210 11.28 7.80 3.61
C THR A 210 9.78 7.93 3.33
N LEU A 211 8.93 7.34 4.20
CA LEU A 211 7.47 7.48 4.07
C LEU A 211 7.01 8.91 4.36
N ILE A 212 7.57 9.55 5.40
CA ILE A 212 7.28 10.96 5.71
C ILE A 212 7.67 11.84 4.52
N HIS A 213 8.86 11.66 3.96
CA HIS A 213 9.32 12.39 2.78
C HIS A 213 8.39 12.19 1.58
N ALA A 214 7.95 10.94 1.30
CA ALA A 214 7.01 10.67 0.21
C ALA A 214 5.65 11.37 0.44
N LEU A 215 5.18 11.42 1.68
CA LEU A 215 3.93 12.09 2.04
C LEU A 215 4.06 13.62 1.88
N VAL A 216 5.12 14.23 2.44
CA VAL A 216 5.35 15.68 2.35
C VAL A 216 5.53 16.11 0.90
N ALA A 217 6.37 15.40 0.14
CA ALA A 217 6.57 15.67 -1.29
C ALA A 217 5.26 15.58 -2.10
N GLY A 218 4.39 14.64 -1.76
CA GLY A 218 3.09 14.51 -2.42
C GLY A 218 2.04 15.55 -1.98
N LEU A 219 2.19 16.13 -0.79
CA LEU A 219 1.35 17.23 -0.30
C LEU A 219 1.86 18.61 -0.77
N ALA A 220 3.15 18.75 -1.02
CA ALA A 220 3.77 20.01 -1.40
C ALA A 220 3.08 20.75 -2.57
N PRO A 221 2.66 20.09 -3.67
CA PRO A 221 1.95 20.73 -4.77
C PRO A 221 0.48 21.05 -4.48
N GLN A 222 -0.04 20.74 -3.29
CA GLN A 222 -1.44 20.92 -2.92
C GLN A 222 -1.61 22.19 -2.08
N ARG A 223 -2.81 22.78 -2.11
CA ARG A 223 -3.16 23.94 -1.29
C ARG A 223 -3.47 23.52 0.14
N VAL A 224 -2.42 23.16 0.90
CA VAL A 224 -2.46 22.75 2.31
C VAL A 224 -1.37 23.45 3.08
N ALA A 225 -1.60 23.77 4.34
CA ALA A 225 -0.57 24.22 5.26
C ALA A 225 0.16 23.00 5.81
N LEU A 226 1.47 22.95 5.66
CA LEU A 226 2.31 21.91 6.25
C LEU A 226 2.98 22.48 7.50
N VAL A 227 2.81 21.78 8.62
CA VAL A 227 3.36 22.17 9.92
C VAL A 227 4.24 21.02 10.42
N GLY A 228 5.50 21.30 10.68
CA GLY A 228 6.49 20.36 11.17
C GLY A 228 6.70 20.48 12.68
N ILE A 229 6.85 19.34 13.35
CA ILE A 229 7.35 19.24 14.72
C ILE A 229 8.49 18.22 14.70
N ASP A 230 9.72 18.70 14.79
CA ASP A 230 10.94 17.91 14.74
C ASP A 230 11.90 18.37 15.84
N CYS A 231 11.65 17.87 17.06
CA CYS A 231 12.39 18.26 18.26
C CYS A 231 13.84 17.75 18.32
N LYS A 232 14.34 17.19 17.24
CA LYS A 232 15.76 16.85 17.05
C LYS A 232 16.53 17.97 16.32
N GLY A 233 16.15 19.23 16.56
CA GLY A 233 16.77 20.37 15.90
C GLY A 233 16.30 20.58 14.45
N GLY A 234 15.20 19.96 14.05
CA GLY A 234 14.66 20.09 12.69
C GLY A 234 15.41 19.28 11.63
N MET A 235 16.23 18.32 12.00
CA MET A 235 17.15 17.61 11.06
C MET A 235 16.45 16.92 9.90
N GLU A 236 15.25 16.38 10.12
CA GLU A 236 14.49 15.66 9.10
C GLU A 236 13.54 16.59 8.30
N LEU A 237 12.89 17.55 8.98
CA LEU A 237 11.85 18.36 8.36
C LEU A 237 12.34 19.73 7.82
N SER A 238 13.51 20.20 8.23
CA SER A 238 14.07 21.47 7.73
C SER A 238 14.33 21.49 6.22
N LEU A 239 14.54 20.33 5.61
CA LEU A 239 14.62 20.16 4.15
C LEU A 239 13.40 20.74 3.41
N TYR A 240 12.27 20.78 4.08
CA TYR A 240 11.02 21.32 3.55
C TYR A 240 10.75 22.77 3.98
N GLY A 241 11.71 23.44 4.61
CA GLY A 241 11.55 24.78 5.18
C GLY A 241 10.78 25.77 4.31
N PRO A 242 11.13 25.96 3.00
CA PRO A 242 10.40 26.87 2.12
C PRO A 242 8.91 26.53 1.94
N ARG A 243 8.52 25.28 2.19
CA ARG A 243 7.14 24.78 2.00
C ARG A 243 6.38 24.60 3.31
N LEU A 244 7.03 24.73 4.46
CA LEU A 244 6.39 24.64 5.77
C LEU A 244 5.81 26.00 6.17
N SER A 245 4.56 26.00 6.66
CA SER A 245 3.92 27.17 7.27
C SER A 245 4.46 27.44 8.67
N ALA A 246 4.95 26.41 9.37
CA ALA A 246 5.61 26.51 10.67
C ALA A 246 6.47 25.26 10.92
N LEU A 247 7.58 25.39 11.64
CA LEU A 247 8.46 24.30 12.06
C LEU A 247 8.93 24.54 13.50
N ALA A 248 8.53 23.67 14.42
CA ALA A 248 9.07 23.64 15.78
C ALA A 248 10.27 22.67 15.81
N THR A 249 11.41 23.15 16.33
CA THR A 249 12.68 22.41 16.35
C THR A 249 13.08 21.93 17.73
N ASP A 250 12.37 22.37 18.75
CA ASP A 250 12.51 21.93 20.13
C ASP A 250 11.14 21.74 20.81
N ARG A 251 11.12 21.16 22.02
CA ARG A 251 9.89 20.84 22.74
C ARG A 251 9.10 22.10 23.15
N ALA A 252 9.77 23.15 23.59
CA ALA A 252 9.10 24.37 24.03
C ALA A 252 8.36 25.03 22.86
N GLN A 253 9.01 25.13 21.69
CA GLN A 253 8.35 25.57 20.45
C GLN A 253 7.21 24.68 20.06
N ALA A 254 7.38 23.34 20.17
CA ALA A 254 6.32 22.38 19.85
C ALA A 254 5.08 22.54 20.73
N VAL A 255 5.25 22.76 22.04
CA VAL A 255 4.14 23.02 22.97
C VAL A 255 3.40 24.31 22.60
N ARG A 256 4.10 25.39 22.32
CA ARG A 256 3.48 26.66 21.90
C ARG A 256 2.74 26.50 20.56
N LEU A 257 3.38 25.85 19.58
CA LEU A 257 2.79 25.59 18.27
C LEU A 257 1.54 24.69 18.34
N LEU A 258 1.58 23.63 19.14
CA LEU A 258 0.43 22.75 19.37
C LEU A 258 -0.73 23.51 20.05
N SER A 259 -0.42 24.38 21.01
CA SER A 259 -1.42 25.25 21.66
C SER A 259 -2.07 26.20 20.66
N ALA A 260 -1.27 26.84 19.78
CA ALA A 260 -1.78 27.69 18.71
C ALA A 260 -2.65 26.91 17.71
N LEU A 261 -2.29 25.69 17.37
CA LEU A 261 -3.10 24.80 16.51
C LEU A 261 -4.45 24.43 17.16
N VAL A 262 -4.48 24.22 18.48
CA VAL A 262 -5.74 23.99 19.21
C VAL A 262 -6.62 25.24 19.12
N ASN A 263 -6.07 26.43 19.36
CA ASN A 263 -6.82 27.69 19.26
C ASN A 263 -7.35 27.90 17.84
N LEU A 264 -6.51 27.75 16.80
CA LEU A 264 -6.93 27.77 15.40
C LEU A 264 -8.11 26.80 15.13
N THR A 265 -8.06 25.60 15.72
CA THR A 265 -9.13 24.61 15.58
C THR A 265 -10.44 25.07 16.23
N LEU A 266 -10.36 25.70 17.41
CA LEU A 266 -11.53 26.26 18.11
C LEU A 266 -12.14 27.45 17.36
N ASP A 267 -11.31 28.31 16.77
CA ASP A 267 -11.77 29.43 15.93
C ASP A 267 -12.52 28.91 14.70
N ARG A 268 -11.98 27.89 14.01
CA ARG A 268 -12.68 27.22 12.90
C ARG A 268 -13.98 26.57 13.32
N MET A 269 -14.06 26.02 14.52
CA MET A 269 -15.31 25.50 15.10
C MET A 269 -16.36 26.61 15.23
N THR A 270 -15.93 27.79 15.70
CA THR A 270 -16.81 28.96 15.83
C THR A 270 -17.31 29.43 14.47
N VAL A 271 -16.44 29.51 13.45
CA VAL A 271 -16.84 29.82 12.07
C VAL A 271 -17.86 28.82 11.53
N CYS A 272 -17.61 27.52 11.68
CA CYS A 272 -18.56 26.48 11.24
C CYS A 272 -19.91 26.60 11.96
N ARG A 273 -19.91 26.84 13.26
CA ARG A 273 -21.12 27.04 14.08
C ARG A 273 -21.92 28.25 13.61
N THR A 274 -21.25 29.37 13.38
CA THR A 274 -21.89 30.61 12.88
C THR A 274 -22.52 30.41 11.49
N ALA A 275 -21.83 29.65 10.63
CA ALA A 275 -22.32 29.30 9.29
C ALA A 275 -23.36 28.17 9.28
N GLY A 276 -23.71 27.58 10.43
CA GLY A 276 -24.67 26.47 10.53
C GLY A 276 -24.19 25.15 9.90
N VAL A 277 -22.87 24.95 9.75
CA VAL A 277 -22.30 23.75 9.16
C VAL A 277 -21.53 22.90 10.18
N ARG A 278 -21.42 21.59 9.96
CA ARG A 278 -20.79 20.66 10.90
C ARG A 278 -19.27 20.53 10.73
N ASN A 279 -18.73 21.00 9.61
CA ASN A 279 -17.31 20.89 9.27
C ASN A 279 -16.93 21.93 8.22
N ILE A 280 -15.64 22.16 8.03
CA ILE A 280 -15.13 23.16 7.07
C ILE A 280 -15.51 22.84 5.60
N TRP A 281 -15.81 21.59 5.30
CA TRP A 281 -16.15 21.16 3.93
C TRP A 281 -17.57 21.57 3.54
N GLY A 282 -18.43 21.90 4.52
CA GLY A 282 -19.76 22.48 4.33
C GLY A 282 -19.74 23.98 4.08
N LEU A 283 -18.62 24.67 4.34
CA LEU A 283 -18.43 26.08 4.03
C LEU A 283 -18.30 26.29 2.51
N ALA A 284 -18.70 27.46 2.04
CA ALA A 284 -18.43 27.88 0.67
C ALA A 284 -16.93 27.86 0.39
N GLU A 285 -16.53 27.53 -0.85
CA GLU A 285 -15.10 27.33 -1.19
C GLU A 285 -14.23 28.54 -0.86
N LYS A 286 -14.77 29.75 -1.02
CA LYS A 286 -14.09 31.02 -0.75
C LYS A 286 -13.84 31.25 0.77
N GLU A 287 -14.72 30.73 1.60
CA GLU A 287 -14.70 30.88 3.06
C GLU A 287 -14.01 29.72 3.76
N ARG A 288 -13.73 28.65 3.02
CA ARG A 288 -13.13 27.43 3.57
C ARG A 288 -11.69 27.69 3.95
N PRO A 289 -11.33 27.52 5.22
CA PRO A 289 -9.94 27.67 5.65
C PRO A 289 -9.06 26.60 5.00
N VAL A 290 -7.79 26.96 4.77
CA VAL A 290 -6.81 26.02 4.21
C VAL A 290 -6.60 24.86 5.19
N PRO A 291 -6.68 23.60 4.73
CA PRO A 291 -6.41 22.44 5.60
C PRO A 291 -4.96 22.47 6.10
N VAL A 292 -4.77 21.98 7.33
CA VAL A 292 -3.46 21.89 8.00
C VAL A 292 -3.08 20.44 8.18
N VAL A 293 -1.87 20.06 7.78
CA VAL A 293 -1.30 18.74 8.06
C VAL A 293 -0.13 18.92 9.00
N VAL A 294 -0.26 18.41 10.21
CA VAL A 294 0.76 18.45 11.26
C VAL A 294 1.56 17.15 11.21
N ILE A 295 2.86 17.26 11.06
CA ILE A 295 3.79 16.15 10.96
C ILE A 295 4.70 16.16 12.17
N VAL A 296 4.61 15.13 13.01
CA VAL A 296 5.48 14.93 14.17
C VAL A 296 6.46 13.81 13.80
N ASP A 297 7.75 14.13 13.70
CA ASP A 297 8.77 13.17 13.29
C ASP A 297 9.06 12.12 14.37
N GLU A 298 9.16 12.54 15.64
CA GLU A 298 9.42 11.63 16.76
C GLU A 298 8.59 12.00 17.99
N ILE A 299 7.54 11.21 18.21
CA ILE A 299 6.64 11.46 19.34
C ILE A 299 7.33 11.33 20.70
N ALA A 300 8.34 10.46 20.81
CA ALA A 300 9.05 10.26 22.07
C ALA A 300 9.72 11.55 22.59
N GLU A 301 10.17 12.44 21.69
CA GLU A 301 10.78 13.71 22.08
C GLU A 301 9.79 14.65 22.76
N LEU A 302 8.50 14.50 22.55
CA LEU A 302 7.45 15.28 23.21
C LEU A 302 7.06 14.73 24.58
N PHE A 303 7.27 13.42 24.81
CA PHE A 303 6.78 12.72 26.02
C PHE A 303 7.88 12.30 26.97
N LEU A 304 9.13 12.11 26.52
CA LEU A 304 10.25 11.76 27.39
C LEU A 304 10.52 12.88 28.40
N VAL A 305 10.55 12.51 29.68
CA VAL A 305 10.72 13.43 30.81
C VAL A 305 11.97 13.05 31.58
N ALA A 306 13.00 13.90 31.56
CA ALA A 306 14.21 13.75 32.36
C ALA A 306 14.12 14.52 33.71
N GLY A 307 13.28 15.57 33.77
CA GLY A 307 13.15 16.43 34.94
C GLY A 307 11.71 16.87 35.25
N ARG A 308 11.48 17.49 36.45
CA ARG A 308 10.16 17.93 36.83
C ARG A 308 9.54 19.00 35.91
N HIS A 309 10.37 19.92 35.43
CA HIS A 309 9.94 21.00 34.52
C HIS A 309 9.40 20.48 33.21
N GLU A 310 9.99 19.39 32.69
CA GLU A 310 9.59 18.79 31.42
C GLU A 310 8.25 18.04 31.51
N LYS A 311 7.78 17.72 32.72
CA LYS A 311 6.47 17.05 32.91
C LYS A 311 5.29 17.90 32.47
N ASP A 312 5.35 19.19 32.72
CA ASP A 312 4.27 20.12 32.38
C ASP A 312 4.21 20.32 30.85
N GLU A 313 5.37 20.43 30.20
CA GLU A 313 5.47 20.51 28.75
C GLU A 313 4.99 19.23 28.08
N ALA A 314 5.41 18.06 28.55
CA ALA A 314 4.98 16.77 28.03
C ALA A 314 3.45 16.56 28.21
N HIS A 315 2.91 16.95 29.35
CA HIS A 315 1.48 16.92 29.60
C HIS A 315 0.70 17.86 28.67
N ALA A 316 1.20 19.10 28.50
CA ALA A 316 0.60 20.08 27.61
C ALA A 316 0.61 19.61 26.14
N ALA A 317 1.75 19.08 25.66
CA ALA A 317 1.87 18.52 24.32
C ALA A 317 0.91 17.34 24.10
N GLY A 318 0.85 16.41 25.06
CA GLY A 318 -0.06 15.25 25.00
C GLY A 318 -1.52 15.67 24.95
N THR A 319 -1.92 16.60 25.82
CA THR A 319 -3.28 17.12 25.86
C THR A 319 -3.66 17.81 24.54
N ALA A 320 -2.77 18.65 23.99
CA ALA A 320 -3.01 19.33 22.73
C ALA A 320 -3.13 18.35 21.55
N LEU A 321 -2.25 17.36 21.46
CA LEU A 321 -2.31 16.32 20.41
C LEU A 321 -3.62 15.51 20.49
N ILE A 322 -4.05 15.12 21.69
CA ILE A 322 -5.33 14.40 21.87
C ILE A 322 -6.49 15.30 21.42
N ARG A 323 -6.48 16.57 21.81
CA ARG A 323 -7.52 17.53 21.44
C ARG A 323 -7.60 17.74 19.93
N LEU A 324 -6.43 17.89 19.26
CA LEU A 324 -6.34 17.97 17.81
C LEU A 324 -6.84 16.70 17.13
N ALA A 325 -6.51 15.52 17.65
CA ALA A 325 -6.98 14.25 17.13
C ALA A 325 -8.51 14.07 17.26
N GLN A 326 -9.11 14.61 18.32
CA GLN A 326 -10.56 14.54 18.53
C GLN A 326 -11.36 15.53 17.67
N LEU A 327 -10.85 16.74 17.47
CA LEU A 327 -11.58 17.83 16.83
C LEU A 327 -11.13 18.11 15.39
N GLY A 328 -9.87 17.83 15.08
CA GLY A 328 -9.19 18.29 13.88
C GLY A 328 -9.81 17.83 12.58
N ALA A 329 -10.27 16.59 12.49
CA ALA A 329 -10.80 16.00 11.26
C ALA A 329 -11.92 16.83 10.62
N ALA A 330 -12.90 17.27 11.43
CA ALA A 330 -14.01 18.09 10.97
C ALA A 330 -13.57 19.52 10.62
N LEU A 331 -12.53 20.01 11.28
CA LEU A 331 -12.05 21.39 11.20
C LEU A 331 -10.80 21.54 10.30
N GLY A 332 -10.48 20.47 9.55
CA GLY A 332 -9.41 20.47 8.56
C GLY A 332 -8.01 20.47 9.14
N VAL A 333 -7.80 19.88 10.30
CA VAL A 333 -6.49 19.66 10.93
C VAL A 333 -6.24 18.16 11.01
N PHE A 334 -5.14 17.70 10.41
CA PHE A 334 -4.79 16.30 10.26
C PHE A 334 -3.44 16.02 10.90
N LEU A 335 -3.32 14.90 11.61
CA LEU A 335 -2.11 14.52 12.30
C LEU A 335 -1.42 13.33 11.60
N VAL A 336 -0.13 13.46 11.38
CA VAL A 336 0.77 12.38 11.00
C VAL A 336 1.83 12.29 12.09
N VAL A 337 1.66 11.32 12.98
CA VAL A 337 2.53 11.17 14.14
C VAL A 337 3.45 9.99 13.91
N ALA A 338 4.74 10.23 13.96
CA ALA A 338 5.73 9.20 13.79
C ALA A 338 6.54 8.96 15.07
N GLY A 339 7.12 7.77 15.20
CA GLY A 339 7.96 7.43 16.33
C GLY A 339 8.63 6.07 16.18
N GLN A 340 9.66 5.84 17.00
CA GLN A 340 10.31 4.54 17.13
C GLN A 340 9.63 3.70 18.21
N ARG A 341 9.07 4.35 19.23
CA ARG A 341 8.31 3.77 20.33
C ARG A 341 6.99 4.52 20.50
N VAL A 342 5.96 3.80 20.90
CA VAL A 342 4.61 4.34 21.07
C VAL A 342 3.89 3.67 22.26
N GLY A 343 4.66 3.16 23.19
CA GLY A 343 4.18 2.48 24.38
C GLY A 343 3.73 3.41 25.50
N SER A 344 3.04 2.87 26.49
CA SER A 344 2.63 3.58 27.71
C SER A 344 3.82 4.01 28.58
N ASP A 345 4.99 3.43 28.33
CA ASP A 345 6.28 3.80 28.94
C ASP A 345 6.73 5.23 28.61
N LEU A 346 6.24 5.80 27.51
CA LEU A 346 6.51 7.21 27.17
C LEU A 346 5.77 8.20 28.09
N GLY A 347 4.69 7.78 28.74
CA GLY A 347 3.98 8.64 29.70
C GLY A 347 2.46 8.66 29.52
N PRO A 348 1.76 9.40 30.40
CA PRO A 348 0.31 9.49 30.37
C PRO A 348 -0.17 10.19 29.09
N GLY A 349 -1.24 9.69 28.51
CA GLY A 349 -1.85 10.27 27.28
C GLY A 349 -1.42 9.61 25.98
N VAL A 350 -0.26 8.94 25.89
CA VAL A 350 0.20 8.28 24.66
C VAL A 350 -0.78 7.21 24.18
N THR A 351 -1.29 6.39 25.10
CA THR A 351 -2.30 5.36 24.77
C THR A 351 -3.61 5.99 24.29
N ALA A 352 -4.06 7.07 24.92
CA ALA A 352 -5.26 7.79 24.50
C ALA A 352 -5.09 8.44 23.12
N LEU A 353 -3.93 9.04 22.85
CA LEU A 353 -3.59 9.59 21.54
C LEU A 353 -3.56 8.47 20.49
N ARG A 354 -2.85 7.35 20.77
CA ARG A 354 -2.75 6.20 19.88
C ARG A 354 -4.13 5.67 19.48
N ALA A 355 -5.10 5.66 20.40
CA ALA A 355 -6.48 5.23 20.12
C ALA A 355 -7.20 6.14 19.12
N GLN A 356 -6.82 7.42 19.01
CA GLN A 356 -7.39 8.38 18.06
C GLN A 356 -6.75 8.30 16.65
N LEU A 357 -5.56 7.68 16.53
CA LEU A 357 -4.84 7.59 15.28
C LEU A 357 -5.31 6.34 14.51
N GLY A 358 -6.32 6.50 13.64
CA GLY A 358 -7.01 5.39 12.97
C GLY A 358 -6.19 4.72 11.85
N GLY A 359 -5.28 5.45 11.21
CA GLY A 359 -4.34 4.89 10.24
C GLY A 359 -3.07 4.39 10.94
N ARG A 360 -2.67 3.16 10.67
CA ARG A 360 -1.50 2.53 11.29
C ARG A 360 -0.52 2.06 10.23
N VAL A 361 0.75 2.45 10.40
CA VAL A 361 1.85 1.99 9.57
C VAL A 361 2.95 1.48 10.49
N CYS A 362 3.32 0.22 10.34
CA CYS A 362 4.40 -0.41 11.08
C CYS A 362 5.49 -0.84 10.11
N HIS A 363 6.58 -0.11 10.08
CA HIS A 363 7.84 -0.55 9.46
C HIS A 363 8.51 -1.62 10.34
N ARG A 364 9.68 -2.07 9.93
CA ARG A 364 10.52 -2.92 10.80
C ARG A 364 10.74 -2.25 12.15
N VAL A 365 10.44 -2.96 13.22
CA VAL A 365 10.66 -2.52 14.60
C VAL A 365 11.78 -3.31 15.27
N ALA A 366 12.33 -2.75 16.35
CA ALA A 366 13.42 -3.37 17.07
C ALA A 366 12.93 -4.49 18.01
N ASP A 367 11.71 -4.38 18.50
CA ASP A 367 11.12 -5.33 19.44
C ASP A 367 9.67 -5.69 19.05
N PRO A 368 9.23 -6.92 19.35
CA PRO A 368 7.87 -7.39 19.04
C PRO A 368 6.77 -6.58 19.73
N GLY A 369 7.02 -6.08 20.93
CA GLY A 369 6.06 -5.30 21.72
C GLY A 369 5.67 -3.99 21.04
N THR A 370 6.60 -3.33 20.37
CA THR A 370 6.31 -2.12 19.57
C THR A 370 5.39 -2.44 18.37
N ALA A 371 5.59 -3.57 17.70
CA ALA A 371 4.67 -4.00 16.64
C ALA A 371 3.27 -4.32 17.19
N GLU A 372 3.19 -5.00 18.32
CA GLU A 372 1.94 -5.31 19.00
C GLU A 372 1.19 -4.03 19.41
N MET A 373 1.87 -3.07 20.03
CA MET A 373 1.29 -1.78 20.38
C MET A 373 0.81 -0.99 19.15
N THR A 374 1.42 -1.19 18.00
CA THR A 374 1.06 -0.50 16.76
C THR A 374 -0.10 -1.18 16.04
N LEU A 375 -0.11 -2.51 15.96
CA LEU A 375 -0.99 -3.31 15.10
C LEU A 375 -1.82 -4.35 15.86
N GLY A 376 -1.45 -4.73 17.08
CA GLY A 376 -1.97 -5.93 17.75
C GLY A 376 -3.47 -5.91 18.02
N ASP A 377 -4.04 -4.75 18.28
CA ASP A 377 -5.48 -4.57 18.50
C ASP A 377 -6.30 -4.72 17.20
N LEU A 378 -5.65 -4.76 16.03
CA LEU A 378 -6.30 -4.74 14.74
C LEU A 378 -6.29 -6.11 14.04
N ASN A 379 -5.16 -6.80 14.00
CA ASN A 379 -5.05 -8.10 13.33
C ASN A 379 -3.77 -8.87 13.69
N PRO A 380 -3.87 -10.12 14.22
CA PRO A 380 -2.69 -10.94 14.55
C PRO A 380 -1.79 -11.30 13.37
N ASP A 381 -2.34 -11.44 12.17
CA ASP A 381 -1.54 -11.74 10.96
C ASP A 381 -0.78 -10.50 10.48
N ALA A 382 -1.32 -9.30 10.68
CA ALA A 382 -0.60 -8.06 10.46
C ALA A 382 0.63 -7.94 11.35
N LEU A 383 0.51 -8.35 12.62
CA LEU A 383 1.62 -8.40 13.57
C LEU A 383 2.75 -9.32 13.08
N LYS A 384 2.42 -10.55 12.70
CA LYS A 384 3.40 -11.51 12.14
C LYS A 384 4.07 -10.97 10.88
N ALA A 385 3.31 -10.34 10.00
CA ALA A 385 3.83 -9.75 8.76
C ALA A 385 4.80 -8.59 9.04
N ALA A 386 4.53 -7.75 10.06
CA ALA A 386 5.43 -6.67 10.48
C ALA A 386 6.74 -7.20 11.08
N GLN A 387 6.66 -8.22 11.92
CA GLN A 387 7.82 -8.88 12.53
C GLN A 387 8.72 -9.60 11.51
N ALA A 388 8.15 -10.01 10.36
CA ALA A 388 8.89 -10.66 9.28
C ALA A 388 9.65 -9.69 8.36
N ILE A 389 9.52 -8.36 8.53
CA ILE A 389 10.24 -7.38 7.71
C ILE A 389 11.73 -7.39 8.07
N THR A 390 12.58 -7.67 7.09
CA THR A 390 14.04 -7.74 7.29
C THR A 390 14.72 -6.37 7.09
N PRO A 391 15.98 -6.18 7.57
CA PRO A 391 16.71 -4.93 7.36
C PRO A 391 16.88 -4.53 5.89
N GLU A 392 16.99 -5.49 4.97
CA GLU A 392 17.18 -5.28 3.52
C GLU A 392 15.92 -4.73 2.87
N GLN A 393 14.78 -4.87 3.53
CA GLN A 393 13.48 -4.41 3.06
C GLN A 393 13.14 -2.99 3.56
N ALA A 394 14.13 -2.12 3.77
CA ALA A 394 13.90 -0.75 4.19
C ALA A 394 12.82 -0.05 3.31
N GLY A 395 11.93 0.69 3.94
CA GLY A 395 10.77 1.29 3.31
C GLY A 395 9.53 0.39 3.24
N THR A 396 9.68 -0.92 3.46
CA THR A 396 8.54 -1.83 3.59
C THR A 396 7.85 -1.64 4.94
N ALA A 397 6.52 -1.67 4.92
CA ALA A 397 5.70 -1.56 6.11
C ALA A 397 4.43 -2.41 5.99
N VAL A 398 3.85 -2.71 7.13
CA VAL A 398 2.47 -3.21 7.24
C VAL A 398 1.56 -2.04 7.54
N LEU A 399 0.50 -1.94 6.77
CA LEU A 399 -0.55 -0.92 6.88
C LEU A 399 -1.79 -1.59 7.44
N ALA A 400 -2.38 -0.98 8.44
CA ALA A 400 -3.68 -1.41 8.95
C ALA A 400 -4.62 -0.20 9.00
N SER A 401 -5.84 -0.38 8.50
CA SER A 401 -6.89 0.64 8.51
C SER A 401 -8.25 -0.05 8.44
N GLY A 402 -9.05 0.09 9.49
CA GLY A 402 -10.44 -0.35 9.58
C GLY A 402 -10.72 -1.79 9.15
N ASP A 403 -10.70 -2.04 7.87
CA ASP A 403 -11.22 -3.28 7.26
C ASP A 403 -10.15 -4.35 6.94
N GLY A 404 -8.88 -4.13 7.27
CA GLY A 404 -7.84 -5.10 6.93
C GLY A 404 -6.42 -4.54 7.02
N TRP A 405 -5.49 -5.36 6.55
CA TRP A 405 -4.09 -4.98 6.46
C TRP A 405 -3.48 -5.37 5.11
N GLU A 406 -2.45 -4.63 4.71
CA GLU A 406 -1.68 -4.87 3.49
C GLU A 406 -0.20 -4.57 3.76
N ARG A 407 0.68 -5.14 2.95
CA ARG A 407 2.09 -4.73 2.92
C ARG A 407 2.29 -3.72 1.81
N GLY A 408 3.10 -2.71 2.08
CA GLY A 408 3.49 -1.71 1.09
C GLY A 408 4.96 -1.35 1.25
N ARG A 409 5.52 -0.75 0.21
CA ARG A 409 6.84 -0.12 0.25
C ARG A 409 6.73 1.33 -0.18
N SER A 410 7.25 2.25 0.63
CA SER A 410 7.23 3.68 0.33
C SER A 410 8.09 4.01 -0.90
N HIS A 411 7.72 5.07 -1.60
CA HIS A 411 8.57 5.66 -2.63
C HIS A 411 9.84 6.22 -1.99
N LEU A 412 10.96 6.05 -2.68
CA LEU A 412 12.21 6.67 -2.27
C LEU A 412 12.22 8.13 -2.75
N VAL A 413 12.22 9.05 -1.81
CA VAL A 413 12.46 10.47 -2.01
C VAL A 413 13.79 10.80 -1.36
N THR A 414 14.77 11.26 -2.13
CA THR A 414 16.08 11.66 -1.62
C THR A 414 15.99 13.03 -0.97
N GLU A 415 16.99 13.42 -0.17
CA GLU A 415 17.08 14.75 0.41
C GLU A 415 17.07 15.84 -0.68
N THR A 416 17.83 15.64 -1.75
CA THR A 416 17.85 16.54 -2.91
C THR A 416 16.47 16.65 -3.58
N ASP A 417 15.73 15.53 -3.71
CA ASP A 417 14.36 15.57 -4.23
C ASP A 417 13.43 16.35 -3.29
N ALA A 418 13.59 16.17 -1.97
CA ALA A 418 12.81 16.86 -0.95
C ALA A 418 13.01 18.38 -1.02
N GLU A 419 14.26 18.85 -1.06
CA GLU A 419 14.61 20.26 -1.20
C GLU A 419 14.09 20.87 -2.51
N ALA A 420 14.25 20.13 -3.62
CA ALA A 420 13.77 20.57 -4.94
C ALA A 420 12.24 20.72 -4.95
N VAL A 421 11.52 19.77 -4.36
CA VAL A 421 10.05 19.81 -4.25
C VAL A 421 9.60 20.95 -3.34
N ALA A 422 10.27 21.18 -2.20
CA ALA A 422 9.97 22.29 -1.29
C ALA A 422 10.15 23.64 -1.96
N THR A 423 11.26 23.84 -2.66
CA THR A 423 11.59 25.08 -3.38
C THR A 423 10.59 25.32 -4.53
N ALA A 424 10.31 24.32 -5.33
CA ALA A 424 9.38 24.43 -6.46
C ALA A 424 7.95 24.83 -6.03
N HIS A 425 7.53 24.45 -4.82
CA HIS A 425 6.18 24.69 -4.31
C HIS A 425 6.13 25.71 -3.16
N ALA A 426 7.20 26.42 -2.88
CA ALA A 426 7.27 27.45 -1.82
C ALA A 426 6.17 28.52 -1.97
N HIS A 427 5.82 28.89 -3.19
CA HIS A 427 4.76 29.86 -3.50
C HIS A 427 3.35 29.41 -3.07
N LEU A 428 3.16 28.11 -2.78
CA LEU A 428 1.90 27.55 -2.30
C LEU A 428 1.83 27.51 -0.76
N THR A 429 2.86 27.96 -0.05
CA THR A 429 2.91 27.93 1.41
C THR A 429 1.94 28.92 1.99
N PRO A 430 0.89 28.48 2.70
CA PRO A 430 -0.05 29.38 3.32
C PRO A 430 0.58 30.15 4.49
N ALA A 431 0.37 31.44 4.55
CA ALA A 431 0.71 32.23 5.72
C ALA A 431 -0.32 31.95 6.83
N LEU A 432 0.17 31.55 7.99
CA LEU A 432 -0.62 31.37 9.23
C LEU A 432 0.09 32.15 10.34
N PRO A 433 -0.19 33.47 10.44
CA PRO A 433 0.54 34.38 11.35
C PRO A 433 0.49 33.92 12.81
N GLU A 434 -0.63 33.32 13.25
CA GLU A 434 -0.82 32.79 14.58
C GLU A 434 0.11 31.62 14.92
N LEU A 435 0.45 30.81 13.93
CA LEU A 435 1.41 29.71 14.11
C LEU A 435 2.85 30.22 14.07
N SER A 436 3.14 31.19 13.21
CA SER A 436 4.47 31.80 13.15
C SER A 436 4.79 32.58 14.43
N ALA A 437 3.82 33.30 14.99
CA ALA A 437 3.97 34.02 16.25
C ALA A 437 4.23 33.09 17.45
N ALA A 438 3.72 31.86 17.41
CA ALA A 438 3.94 30.87 18.46
C ALA A 438 5.38 30.34 18.52
N LEU A 439 6.18 30.54 17.47
CA LEU A 439 7.57 30.06 17.38
C LEU A 439 8.59 31.10 17.88
N VAL A 440 8.19 32.35 18.01
CA VAL A 440 8.98 33.43 18.60
C VAL A 440 8.77 33.45 20.11
#